data_390436e05cb8030105e12c913ca7c8ad
#
_entry.id   390436e05cb8030105e12c913ca7c8ad
#
_cell.length_a   1.000
_cell.length_b   1.000
_cell.length_c   1.000
_cell.angle_alpha   90.00
_cell.angle_beta   90.00
_cell.angle_gamma   90.00
#
_symmetry.space_group_name_H-M   'P 1'
#
loop_
_entity.id
_entity.type
_entity.pdbx_description
1 polymer ?
#
loop_
_entity_poly.entity_id
_entity_poly.type
_entity_poly.pdbx_seq_one_letter_code
_entity_poly.pdbx_strand_id
1 'polypeptide(L)'
;SYGSRGLGDVYKRQELRPLVPLDGGRFATSDLNDLYRRVINRNNRLKRLMDLKAPDIIIRNEKRMLQESVDALFDNGRRGRVITGTGKRPLKSLAEMLKGKQGRFRQNLLGKRVDYSGRSVIVVGPDLKLHECGLPKKMALELFKPFLYARLNKLGLASTIKQAKKLVEKETNAVWDALELIVREHPVLLNRAPTLHRLGVQAFEPKLIEGDAIELHPLTCAAFNADFDGDQMAVHVPLSLEAQLEARILMLSTNNILSPSNGKPIIVPSQDMILGIYYLSQEPVTDKLSLIHI
;
A
#
# COMPACT_ATOMS: atom_id res chain seq x y z
N SER A 1 -31.03 30.92 1.50
CA SER A 1 -31.03 29.56 1.04
C SER A 1 -30.50 28.56 2.09
N TYR A 2 -31.28 28.37 3.14
CA TYR A 2 -31.01 27.35 4.15
C TYR A 2 -31.19 25.91 3.62
N GLY A 3 -31.99 25.72 2.55
CA GLY A 3 -32.30 24.41 1.99
C GLY A 3 -31.15 23.73 1.24
N SER A 4 -30.26 24.51 0.61
CA SER A 4 -29.13 23.94 -0.16
C SER A 4 -27.98 23.48 0.72
N ARG A 5 -27.81 24.05 1.90
CA ARG A 5 -26.79 23.62 2.89
C ARG A 5 -27.17 22.27 3.52
N GLY A 6 -28.47 22.07 3.81
CA GLY A 6 -28.96 20.80 4.37
C GLY A 6 -28.81 19.60 3.43
N LEU A 7 -29.02 19.78 2.13
CA LEU A 7 -28.84 18.74 1.12
C LEU A 7 -27.35 18.37 0.94
N GLY A 8 -26.45 19.34 0.95
CA GLY A 8 -25.02 19.11 0.85
C GLY A 8 -24.46 18.34 2.05
N ASP A 9 -24.95 18.63 3.27
CA ASP A 9 -24.54 17.93 4.49
C ASP A 9 -25.09 16.49 4.53
N VAL A 10 -26.29 16.26 4.06
CA VAL A 10 -26.86 14.92 3.96
C VAL A 10 -26.09 14.07 2.96
N TYR A 11 -25.70 14.65 1.83
CA TYR A 11 -24.92 13.95 0.79
C TYR A 11 -23.51 13.57 1.29
N LYS A 12 -22.79 14.48 1.94
CA LYS A 12 -21.48 14.22 2.55
C LYS A 12 -21.53 13.16 3.65
N ARG A 13 -22.59 13.18 4.46
CA ARG A 13 -22.79 12.16 5.52
C ARG A 13 -23.15 10.79 4.95
N GLN A 14 -23.73 10.71 3.78
CA GLN A 14 -24.07 9.45 3.11
C GLN A 14 -22.83 8.68 2.65
N GLU A 15 -21.80 9.36 2.17
CA GLU A 15 -20.53 8.74 1.78
C GLU A 15 -19.81 8.08 2.95
N LEU A 16 -19.95 8.62 4.17
CA LEU A 16 -19.37 8.03 5.40
C LEU A 16 -20.13 6.80 5.90
N ARG A 17 -21.39 6.63 5.50
CA ARG A 17 -22.28 5.53 5.89
C ARG A 17 -23.15 5.08 4.75
N PRO A 18 -22.56 4.54 3.66
CA PRO A 18 -23.27 4.26 2.43
C PRO A 18 -24.30 3.13 2.61
N LEU A 19 -25.35 3.23 1.81
CA LEU A 19 -26.30 2.17 1.57
C LEU A 19 -26.10 1.68 0.14
N VAL A 20 -25.53 0.50 -0.03
CA VAL A 20 -25.17 -0.04 -1.34
C VAL A 20 -26.13 -1.17 -1.73
N PRO A 21 -26.76 -1.10 -2.90
CA PRO A 21 -27.56 -2.21 -3.40
C PRO A 21 -26.65 -3.38 -3.78
N LEU A 22 -27.06 -4.58 -3.39
CA LEU A 22 -26.45 -5.85 -3.77
C LEU A 22 -27.33 -6.58 -4.77
N ASP A 23 -26.73 -7.51 -5.49
CA ASP A 23 -27.46 -8.39 -6.37
C ASP A 23 -28.56 -9.15 -5.62
N GLY A 24 -29.77 -9.23 -6.21
CA GLY A 24 -30.94 -9.85 -5.57
C GLY A 24 -31.76 -8.92 -4.68
N GLY A 25 -31.70 -7.61 -4.88
CA GLY A 25 -32.58 -6.62 -4.21
C GLY A 25 -32.28 -6.41 -2.72
N ARG A 26 -31.16 -6.90 -2.22
CA ARG A 26 -30.68 -6.66 -0.86
C ARG A 26 -29.79 -5.42 -0.81
N PHE A 27 -29.75 -4.77 0.36
CA PHE A 27 -28.89 -3.61 0.60
C PHE A 27 -27.84 -3.94 1.66
N ALA A 28 -26.59 -3.60 1.37
CA ALA A 28 -25.53 -3.54 2.38
C ALA A 28 -25.52 -2.15 2.99
N THR A 29 -25.52 -2.08 4.32
CA THR A 29 -25.52 -0.81 5.05
C THR A 29 -24.38 -0.77 6.07
N SER A 30 -23.92 0.43 6.37
CA SER A 30 -22.98 0.64 7.47
C SER A 30 -23.61 0.35 8.82
N ASP A 31 -22.85 -0.23 9.74
CA ASP A 31 -23.29 -0.48 11.13
C ASP A 31 -23.75 0.81 11.83
N LEU A 32 -23.22 1.96 11.46
CA LEU A 32 -23.63 3.27 11.99
C LEU A 32 -25.10 3.59 11.69
N ASN A 33 -25.63 3.18 10.54
CA ASN A 33 -27.04 3.40 10.20
C ASN A 33 -27.97 2.67 11.18
N ASP A 34 -27.61 1.46 11.59
CA ASP A 34 -28.34 0.70 12.60
C ASP A 34 -28.31 1.36 13.97
N LEU A 35 -27.16 1.87 14.38
CA LEU A 35 -27.01 2.58 15.66
C LEU A 35 -27.80 3.90 15.65
N TYR A 36 -27.73 4.69 14.58
CA TYR A 36 -28.56 5.90 14.42
C TYR A 36 -30.06 5.58 14.44
N ARG A 37 -30.49 4.56 13.73
CA ARG A 37 -31.89 4.12 13.71
C ARG A 37 -32.39 3.77 15.12
N ARG A 38 -31.57 3.10 15.92
CA ARG A 38 -31.91 2.78 17.31
C ARG A 38 -32.09 4.03 18.15
N VAL A 39 -31.19 5.01 18.05
CA VAL A 39 -31.30 6.29 18.77
C VAL A 39 -32.57 7.04 18.36
N ILE A 40 -32.85 7.15 17.07
CA ILE A 40 -34.04 7.83 16.55
C ILE A 40 -35.32 7.16 17.03
N ASN A 41 -35.41 5.83 16.95
CA ASN A 41 -36.57 5.08 17.37
C ASN A 41 -36.82 5.23 18.88
N ARG A 42 -35.77 5.19 19.73
CA ARG A 42 -35.89 5.42 21.17
C ARG A 42 -36.31 6.86 21.48
N ASN A 43 -35.77 7.85 20.78
CA ASN A 43 -36.16 9.23 20.94
C ASN A 43 -37.63 9.48 20.56
N ASN A 44 -38.08 8.93 19.45
CA ASN A 44 -39.47 9.03 19.00
C ASN A 44 -40.44 8.36 19.99
N ARG A 45 -40.03 7.19 20.53
CA ARG A 45 -40.81 6.50 21.55
C ARG A 45 -40.88 7.32 22.87
N LEU A 46 -39.79 7.91 23.30
CA LEU A 46 -39.77 8.78 24.48
C LEU A 46 -40.70 10.00 24.30
N LYS A 47 -40.63 10.69 23.14
CA LYS A 47 -41.54 11.81 22.83
C LYS A 47 -42.99 11.37 22.93
N ARG A 48 -43.38 10.25 22.31
CA ARG A 48 -44.73 9.73 22.36
C ARG A 48 -45.19 9.42 23.79
N LEU A 49 -44.31 8.84 24.63
CA LEU A 49 -44.64 8.56 26.02
C LEU A 49 -44.82 9.85 26.86
N MET A 50 -44.02 10.89 26.56
CA MET A 50 -44.16 12.19 27.20
C MET A 50 -45.48 12.89 26.79
N ASP A 51 -45.85 12.86 25.53
CA ASP A 51 -47.10 13.42 25.00
C ASP A 51 -48.33 12.74 25.61
N LEU A 52 -48.23 11.41 25.80
CA LEU A 52 -49.28 10.60 26.44
C LEU A 52 -49.31 10.74 27.98
N LYS A 53 -48.44 11.57 28.59
CA LYS A 53 -48.31 11.72 30.05
C LYS A 53 -48.20 10.36 30.78
N ALA A 54 -47.39 9.45 30.26
CA ALA A 54 -47.15 8.15 30.85
C ALA A 54 -46.55 8.25 32.26
N PRO A 55 -46.69 7.22 33.13
CA PRO A 55 -46.12 7.20 34.45
C PRO A 55 -44.59 7.46 34.46
N ASP A 56 -44.10 8.21 35.45
CA ASP A 56 -42.69 8.64 35.57
C ASP A 56 -41.70 7.50 35.53
N ILE A 57 -42.05 6.33 36.07
CA ILE A 57 -41.22 5.12 36.04
C ILE A 57 -40.93 4.70 34.62
N ILE A 58 -41.93 4.73 33.72
CA ILE A 58 -41.79 4.34 32.32
C ILE A 58 -40.95 5.38 31.58
N ILE A 59 -41.19 6.68 31.83
CA ILE A 59 -40.42 7.75 31.20
C ILE A 59 -38.94 7.69 31.62
N ARG A 60 -38.65 7.46 32.90
CA ARG A 60 -37.29 7.31 33.40
C ARG A 60 -36.55 6.10 32.77
N ASN A 61 -37.25 4.99 32.64
CA ASN A 61 -36.68 3.79 31.98
C ASN A 61 -36.39 4.04 30.51
N GLU A 62 -37.29 4.69 29.77
CA GLU A 62 -37.05 5.00 28.34
C GLU A 62 -35.91 6.02 28.16
N LYS A 63 -35.78 7.03 29.07
CA LYS A 63 -34.63 7.93 29.10
C LYS A 63 -33.30 7.15 29.27
N ARG A 64 -33.27 6.19 30.21
CA ARG A 64 -32.10 5.33 30.40
C ARG A 64 -31.78 4.51 29.15
N MET A 65 -32.78 3.92 28.49
CA MET A 65 -32.59 3.15 27.25
C MET A 65 -32.16 4.03 26.08
N LEU A 66 -32.60 5.29 26.03
CA LEU A 66 -32.11 6.25 25.03
C LEU A 66 -30.64 6.57 25.30
N GLN A 67 -30.28 6.84 26.57
CA GLN A 67 -28.88 7.08 26.95
C GLN A 67 -27.99 5.91 26.57
N GLU A 68 -28.38 4.66 26.86
CA GLU A 68 -27.64 3.45 26.44
C GLU A 68 -27.48 3.36 24.92
N SER A 69 -28.49 3.76 24.15
CA SER A 69 -28.41 3.78 22.68
C SER A 69 -27.44 4.85 22.15
N VAL A 70 -27.37 6.01 22.83
CA VAL A 70 -26.42 7.08 22.50
C VAL A 70 -25.00 6.68 22.88
N ASP A 71 -24.81 6.09 24.06
CA ASP A 71 -23.51 5.59 24.51
C ASP A 71 -22.97 4.53 23.55
N ALA A 72 -23.82 3.62 23.07
CA ALA A 72 -23.44 2.61 22.09
C ALA A 72 -23.13 3.21 20.69
N LEU A 73 -23.77 4.30 20.30
CA LEU A 73 -23.43 5.01 19.06
C LEU A 73 -22.02 5.60 19.13
N PHE A 74 -21.63 6.16 20.26
CA PHE A 74 -20.30 6.74 20.45
C PHE A 74 -19.23 5.67 20.65
N ASP A 75 -19.44 4.72 21.57
CA ASP A 75 -18.46 3.68 21.90
C ASP A 75 -19.17 2.40 22.35
N ASN A 76 -19.47 1.51 21.42
CA ASN A 76 -20.20 0.28 21.68
C ASN A 76 -19.36 -0.68 22.54
N GLY A 77 -19.89 -1.10 23.67
CA GLY A 77 -19.24 -2.02 24.60
C GLY A 77 -18.44 -1.36 25.71
N ARG A 78 -18.34 -0.02 25.75
CA ARG A 78 -17.69 0.70 26.85
C ARG A 78 -18.51 0.66 28.14
N ARG A 79 -19.82 0.74 28.01
CA ARG A 79 -20.78 0.66 29.14
C ARG A 79 -21.91 -0.30 28.78
N GLY A 80 -22.23 -1.21 29.69
CA GLY A 80 -23.36 -2.10 29.55
C GLY A 80 -23.16 -3.21 28.51
N ARG A 81 -24.28 -3.70 27.97
CA ARG A 81 -24.30 -4.82 27.04
C ARG A 81 -23.95 -4.35 25.63
N VAL A 82 -23.01 -5.05 24.99
CA VAL A 82 -22.63 -4.79 23.60
C VAL A 82 -23.82 -4.99 22.66
N ILE A 83 -24.09 -4.02 21.82
CA ILE A 83 -25.11 -4.12 20.77
C ILE A 83 -24.53 -4.90 19.59
N THR A 84 -25.20 -6.00 19.25
CA THR A 84 -24.82 -6.88 18.15
C THR A 84 -25.78 -6.77 16.99
N GLY A 85 -25.27 -7.01 15.80
CA GLY A 85 -26.04 -7.16 14.57
C GLY A 85 -26.47 -8.59 14.27
N THR A 86 -26.91 -8.85 13.07
CA THR A 86 -27.20 -10.19 12.54
C THR A 86 -25.93 -11.05 12.64
N GLY A 87 -26.02 -12.25 13.24
CA GLY A 87 -24.85 -13.12 13.43
C GLY A 87 -24.04 -12.88 14.70
N LYS A 88 -24.60 -12.19 15.70
CA LYS A 88 -23.96 -11.90 17.01
C LYS A 88 -22.66 -11.08 16.93
N ARG A 89 -22.33 -10.52 15.77
CA ARG A 89 -21.18 -9.62 15.60
C ARG A 89 -21.45 -8.27 16.27
N PRO A 90 -20.52 -7.70 17.08
CA PRO A 90 -20.63 -6.35 17.59
C PRO A 90 -20.76 -5.33 16.46
N LEU A 91 -21.65 -4.34 16.62
CA LEU A 91 -21.75 -3.23 15.64
C LEU A 91 -20.61 -2.24 15.86
N LYS A 92 -19.97 -1.79 14.77
CA LYS A 92 -18.92 -0.76 14.82
C LYS A 92 -19.50 0.60 15.15
N SER A 93 -19.07 1.16 16.28
CA SER A 93 -19.44 2.50 16.75
C SER A 93 -18.55 3.60 16.15
N LEU A 94 -18.86 4.85 16.41
CA LEU A 94 -18.06 6.00 15.97
C LEU A 94 -16.60 5.92 16.47
N ALA A 95 -16.39 5.52 17.72
CA ALA A 95 -15.05 5.37 18.28
C ALA A 95 -14.24 4.29 17.54
N GLU A 96 -14.85 3.17 17.18
CA GLU A 96 -14.19 2.10 16.43
C GLU A 96 -13.88 2.47 14.98
N MET A 97 -14.65 3.41 14.41
CA MET A 97 -14.35 3.96 13.08
C MET A 97 -13.05 4.79 13.07
N LEU A 98 -12.65 5.33 14.22
CA LEU A 98 -11.44 6.15 14.37
C LEU A 98 -10.25 5.37 14.93
N LYS A 99 -10.50 4.48 15.89
CA LYS A 99 -9.48 3.73 16.63
C LYS A 99 -9.10 2.42 15.94
N GLY A 100 -7.94 1.89 16.31
CA GLY A 100 -7.47 0.57 15.89
C GLY A 100 -6.84 0.53 14.49
N LYS A 101 -6.46 -0.68 14.05
CA LYS A 101 -5.79 -0.91 12.75
C LYS A 101 -6.66 -0.54 11.55
N GLN A 102 -7.97 -0.73 11.66
CA GLN A 102 -8.96 -0.44 10.62
C GLN A 102 -9.62 0.93 10.81
N GLY A 103 -9.20 1.71 11.81
CA GLY A 103 -9.70 3.06 12.05
C GLY A 103 -9.11 4.07 11.06
N ARG A 104 -9.79 5.21 10.93
CA ARG A 104 -9.42 6.28 9.98
C ARG A 104 -8.00 6.79 10.17
N PHE A 105 -7.52 6.90 11.41
CA PHE A 105 -6.17 7.37 11.68
C PHE A 105 -5.12 6.45 11.08
N ARG A 106 -5.16 5.16 11.38
CA ARG A 106 -4.13 4.21 10.93
C ARG A 106 -4.30 3.79 9.47
N GLN A 107 -5.51 3.68 8.98
CA GLN A 107 -5.78 3.14 7.65
C GLN A 107 -5.79 4.19 6.53
N ASN A 108 -6.17 5.45 6.84
CA ASN A 108 -6.40 6.47 5.81
C ASN A 108 -5.60 7.76 6.00
N LEU A 109 -5.11 8.07 7.22
CA LEU A 109 -4.39 9.31 7.53
C LEU A 109 -2.89 9.08 7.68
N LEU A 110 -2.45 8.14 8.51
CA LEU A 110 -1.03 7.82 8.71
C LEU A 110 -0.42 7.04 7.56
N GLY A 111 -1.24 6.39 6.75
CA GLY A 111 -0.84 5.67 5.56
C GLY A 111 -2.02 5.51 4.62
N LYS A 112 -1.77 5.60 3.32
CA LYS A 112 -2.78 5.43 2.27
C LYS A 112 -2.31 4.39 1.26
N ARG A 113 -3.25 3.76 0.56
CA ARG A 113 -2.93 3.03 -0.66
C ARG A 113 -2.54 4.04 -1.73
N VAL A 114 -1.44 3.78 -2.41
CA VAL A 114 -0.91 4.68 -3.43
C VAL A 114 -0.92 4.00 -4.79
N ASP A 115 -1.18 4.79 -5.84
CA ASP A 115 -1.07 4.36 -7.23
C ASP A 115 0.41 4.26 -7.64
N TYR A 116 0.68 3.73 -8.82
CA TYR A 116 2.02 3.52 -9.36
C TYR A 116 2.91 2.69 -8.44
N SER A 117 2.32 1.69 -7.82
CA SER A 117 2.99 0.72 -6.97
C SER A 117 2.54 -0.70 -7.30
N GLY A 118 3.46 -1.63 -7.16
CA GLY A 118 3.22 -3.03 -7.37
C GLY A 118 3.95 -3.86 -6.33
N ARG A 119 3.68 -5.15 -6.30
CA ARG A 119 4.32 -6.10 -5.38
C ARG A 119 4.59 -7.41 -6.08
N SER A 120 5.77 -7.97 -5.88
CA SER A 120 6.12 -9.29 -6.37
C SER A 120 7.13 -9.97 -5.45
N VAL A 121 7.33 -11.26 -5.70
CA VAL A 121 8.36 -12.08 -5.04
C VAL A 121 9.74 -11.62 -5.51
N ILE A 122 10.74 -11.72 -4.65
CA ILE A 122 12.13 -11.41 -4.97
C ILE A 122 12.93 -12.68 -5.24
N VAL A 123 13.86 -12.56 -6.17
CA VAL A 123 14.86 -13.61 -6.49
C VAL A 123 16.25 -12.97 -6.54
N VAL A 124 17.28 -13.78 -6.42
CA VAL A 124 18.65 -13.32 -6.48
C VAL A 124 19.02 -12.90 -7.91
N GLY A 125 19.67 -11.72 -8.04
CA GLY A 125 20.23 -11.22 -9.30
C GLY A 125 21.73 -10.99 -9.16
N PRO A 126 22.59 -12.02 -9.31
CA PRO A 126 24.03 -11.88 -9.08
C PRO A 126 24.72 -11.03 -10.16
N ASP A 127 24.15 -10.96 -11.37
CA ASP A 127 24.70 -10.18 -12.48
C ASP A 127 24.33 -8.68 -12.44
N LEU A 128 23.49 -8.28 -11.49
CA LEU A 128 23.09 -6.89 -11.31
C LEU A 128 24.23 -6.10 -10.64
N LYS A 129 24.36 -4.83 -11.03
CA LYS A 129 25.16 -3.90 -10.25
C LYS A 129 24.46 -3.50 -8.96
N LEU A 130 25.22 -2.96 -8.00
CA LEU A 130 24.69 -2.62 -6.68
C LEU A 130 23.53 -1.62 -6.73
N HIS A 131 23.48 -0.74 -7.72
CA HIS A 131 22.43 0.25 -7.93
C HIS A 131 21.30 -0.24 -8.87
N GLU A 132 21.43 -1.42 -9.45
CA GLU A 132 20.44 -1.98 -10.37
C GLU A 132 19.48 -2.93 -9.67
N CYS A 133 18.26 -3.02 -10.17
CA CYS A 133 17.30 -4.06 -9.83
C CYS A 133 16.65 -4.61 -11.09
N GLY A 134 16.33 -5.90 -11.11
CA GLY A 134 15.57 -6.52 -12.18
C GLY A 134 14.08 -6.30 -11.97
N LEU A 135 13.40 -5.64 -12.91
CA LEU A 135 11.97 -5.40 -12.86
C LEU A 135 11.27 -6.21 -13.96
N PRO A 136 10.26 -7.04 -13.63
CA PRO A 136 9.49 -7.78 -14.62
C PRO A 136 8.88 -6.86 -15.67
N LYS A 137 9.03 -7.20 -16.95
CA LYS A 137 8.53 -6.40 -18.08
C LYS A 137 7.05 -6.09 -17.97
N LYS A 138 6.22 -7.07 -17.62
CA LYS A 138 4.77 -6.89 -17.46
C LYS A 138 4.43 -5.92 -16.33
N MET A 139 5.15 -6.01 -15.19
CA MET A 139 4.98 -5.08 -14.08
C MET A 139 5.40 -3.66 -14.47
N ALA A 140 6.54 -3.52 -15.14
CA ALA A 140 7.02 -2.24 -15.65
C ALA A 140 6.02 -1.60 -16.61
N LEU A 141 5.43 -2.37 -17.52
CA LEU A 141 4.41 -1.90 -18.46
C LEU A 141 3.21 -1.27 -17.73
N GLU A 142 2.72 -1.91 -16.67
CA GLU A 142 1.60 -1.37 -15.87
C GLU A 142 1.99 -0.12 -15.09
N LEU A 143 3.13 -0.14 -14.42
CA LEU A 143 3.59 0.96 -13.58
C LEU A 143 3.91 2.23 -14.37
N PHE A 144 4.49 2.08 -15.56
CA PHE A 144 4.92 3.20 -16.39
C PHE A 144 3.92 3.59 -17.50
N LYS A 145 2.70 3.07 -17.48
CA LYS A 145 1.67 3.37 -18.50
C LYS A 145 1.54 4.86 -18.88
N PRO A 146 1.40 5.81 -17.94
CA PRO A 146 1.24 7.22 -18.31
C PRO A 146 2.45 7.81 -19.01
N PHE A 147 3.65 7.45 -18.54
CA PHE A 147 4.90 7.88 -19.14
C PHE A 147 5.06 7.32 -20.56
N LEU A 148 4.64 6.06 -20.73
CA LEU A 148 4.66 5.38 -22.02
C LEU A 148 3.71 6.04 -23.02
N TYR A 149 2.49 6.40 -22.62
CA TYR A 149 1.57 7.14 -23.49
C TYR A 149 2.14 8.48 -23.93
N ALA A 150 2.76 9.22 -23.01
CA ALA A 150 3.41 10.49 -23.33
C ALA A 150 4.59 10.31 -24.29
N ARG A 151 5.41 9.26 -24.10
CA ARG A 151 6.55 8.95 -24.95
C ARG A 151 6.13 8.52 -26.35
N LEU A 152 5.14 7.63 -26.46
CA LEU A 152 4.59 7.19 -27.77
C LEU A 152 4.01 8.36 -28.57
N ASN A 153 3.39 9.32 -27.88
CA ASN A 153 2.91 10.53 -28.54
C ASN A 153 4.07 11.42 -29.03
N LYS A 154 5.12 11.60 -28.22
CA LYS A 154 6.34 12.35 -28.61
C LYS A 154 7.07 11.70 -29.79
N LEU A 155 7.08 10.37 -29.87
CA LEU A 155 7.67 9.62 -30.98
C LEU A 155 6.81 9.60 -32.25
N GLY A 156 5.60 10.20 -32.22
CA GLY A 156 4.68 10.23 -33.36
C GLY A 156 4.00 8.90 -33.68
N LEU A 157 4.19 7.86 -32.84
CA LEU A 157 3.60 6.53 -33.03
C LEU A 157 2.10 6.49 -32.68
N ALA A 158 1.63 7.43 -31.88
CA ALA A 158 0.24 7.59 -31.54
C ALA A 158 -0.16 9.07 -31.51
N SER A 159 -1.16 9.46 -32.28
CA SER A 159 -1.67 10.83 -32.30
C SER A 159 -2.70 11.10 -31.19
N THR A 160 -3.32 10.06 -30.67
CA THR A 160 -4.34 10.15 -29.62
C THR A 160 -4.06 9.14 -28.49
N ILE A 161 -4.51 9.49 -27.28
CA ILE A 161 -4.41 8.59 -26.10
C ILE A 161 -5.10 7.25 -26.36
N LYS A 162 -6.21 7.24 -27.12
CA LYS A 162 -6.94 6.01 -27.47
C LYS A 162 -6.10 5.09 -28.36
N GLN A 163 -5.33 5.65 -29.30
CA GLN A 163 -4.41 4.88 -30.14
C GLN A 163 -3.23 4.36 -29.32
N ALA A 164 -2.64 5.20 -28.46
CA ALA A 164 -1.56 4.78 -27.57
C ALA A 164 -2.00 3.61 -26.66
N LYS A 165 -3.20 3.68 -26.09
CA LYS A 165 -3.76 2.60 -25.27
C LYS A 165 -3.86 1.29 -26.06
N LYS A 166 -4.40 1.34 -27.29
CA LYS A 166 -4.49 0.15 -28.16
C LYS A 166 -3.13 -0.45 -28.55
N LEU A 167 -2.10 0.41 -28.74
CA LEU A 167 -0.75 -0.05 -29.02
C LEU A 167 -0.13 -0.76 -27.82
N VAL A 168 -0.31 -0.21 -26.64
CA VAL A 168 0.18 -0.80 -25.38
C VAL A 168 -0.53 -2.12 -25.10
N GLU A 169 -1.84 -2.23 -25.31
CA GLU A 169 -2.60 -3.48 -25.18
C GLU A 169 -2.15 -4.56 -26.15
N LYS A 170 -1.58 -4.18 -27.30
CA LYS A 170 -1.03 -5.12 -28.28
C LYS A 170 0.42 -5.52 -28.03
N GLU A 171 1.07 -4.93 -27.05
CA GLU A 171 2.46 -5.22 -26.66
C GLU A 171 3.45 -5.27 -27.84
N THR A 172 3.38 -4.29 -28.74
CA THR A 172 4.23 -4.23 -29.93
C THR A 172 5.71 -3.97 -29.57
N ASN A 173 6.66 -4.38 -30.41
CA ASN A 173 8.10 -4.16 -30.19
C ASN A 173 8.43 -2.68 -29.95
N ALA A 174 7.80 -1.76 -30.68
CA ALA A 174 7.96 -0.32 -30.48
C ALA A 174 7.54 0.15 -29.06
N VAL A 175 6.60 -0.53 -28.43
CA VAL A 175 6.18 -0.27 -27.03
C VAL A 175 7.26 -0.71 -26.07
N TRP A 176 7.88 -1.87 -26.31
CA TRP A 176 8.97 -2.38 -25.48
C TRP A 176 10.22 -1.50 -25.58
N ASP A 177 10.60 -1.07 -26.76
CA ASP A 177 11.72 -0.15 -27.00
C ASP A 177 11.48 1.20 -26.29
N ALA A 178 10.26 1.74 -26.42
CA ALA A 178 9.88 2.98 -25.73
C ALA A 178 9.88 2.82 -24.19
N LEU A 179 9.46 1.65 -23.68
CA LEU A 179 9.47 1.36 -22.26
C LEU A 179 10.89 1.26 -21.71
N GLU A 180 11.79 0.59 -22.43
CA GLU A 180 13.20 0.46 -22.02
C GLU A 180 13.88 1.83 -21.87
N LEU A 181 13.61 2.76 -22.81
CA LEU A 181 14.13 4.13 -22.73
C LEU A 181 13.61 4.88 -21.50
N ILE A 182 12.32 4.70 -21.14
CA ILE A 182 11.73 5.35 -19.98
C ILE A 182 12.32 4.77 -18.70
N VAL A 183 12.38 3.46 -18.60
CA VAL A 183 12.83 2.73 -17.42
C VAL A 183 14.28 3.04 -17.10
N ARG A 184 15.15 3.17 -18.10
CA ARG A 184 16.55 3.53 -17.92
C ARG A 184 16.75 4.92 -17.28
N GLU A 185 15.85 5.85 -17.56
CA GLU A 185 15.94 7.24 -17.06
C GLU A 185 15.23 7.42 -15.70
N HIS A 186 14.44 6.46 -15.23
CA HIS A 186 13.52 6.62 -14.12
C HIS A 186 13.83 5.68 -12.97
N PRO A 187 14.32 6.16 -11.81
CA PRO A 187 14.60 5.31 -10.67
C PRO A 187 13.29 4.78 -10.07
N VAL A 188 13.33 3.61 -9.46
CA VAL A 188 12.23 3.03 -8.69
C VAL A 188 12.64 2.84 -7.24
N LEU A 189 11.67 2.88 -6.33
CA LEU A 189 11.86 2.60 -4.92
C LEU A 189 11.44 1.17 -4.63
N LEU A 190 12.30 0.39 -4.00
CA LEU A 190 11.99 -0.93 -3.47
C LEU A 190 11.80 -0.84 -1.96
N ASN A 191 10.76 -1.50 -1.46
CA ASN A 191 10.46 -1.58 -0.03
C ASN A 191 10.15 -3.00 0.38
N ARG A 192 10.71 -3.45 1.50
CA ARG A 192 10.31 -4.69 2.16
C ARG A 192 9.63 -4.39 3.49
N ALA A 193 8.45 -4.98 3.70
CA ALA A 193 7.77 -4.94 4.99
C ALA A 193 8.29 -6.08 5.90
N PRO A 194 8.51 -5.83 7.20
CA PRO A 194 8.33 -4.58 7.91
C PRO A 194 9.49 -3.59 7.70
N THR A 195 9.18 -2.31 7.49
CA THR A 195 10.20 -1.25 7.36
C THR A 195 10.64 -0.81 8.75
N LEU A 196 11.73 -1.38 9.25
CA LEU A 196 12.22 -1.14 10.61
C LEU A 196 13.12 0.10 10.71
N HIS A 197 13.81 0.45 9.62
CA HIS A 197 14.73 1.57 9.54
C HIS A 197 14.73 2.17 8.12
N ARG A 198 15.38 3.31 7.94
CA ARG A 198 15.36 4.05 6.67
C ARG A 198 15.86 3.26 5.46
N LEU A 199 16.79 2.30 5.67
CA LEU A 199 17.33 1.46 4.60
C LEU A 199 16.37 0.35 4.13
N GLY A 200 15.22 0.19 4.79
CA GLY A 200 14.12 -0.67 4.32
C GLY A 200 13.40 -0.10 3.09
N VAL A 201 13.73 1.12 2.66
CA VAL A 201 13.29 1.74 1.41
C VAL A 201 14.53 2.30 0.71
N GLN A 202 14.85 1.78 -0.47
CA GLN A 202 16.00 2.25 -1.26
C GLN A 202 15.61 2.41 -2.72
N ALA A 203 16.31 3.31 -3.40
CA ALA A 203 16.15 3.55 -4.83
C ALA A 203 17.11 2.66 -5.64
N PHE A 204 16.63 2.22 -6.79
CA PHE A 204 17.39 1.43 -7.75
C PHE A 204 17.11 1.91 -9.17
N GLU A 205 18.05 1.70 -10.07
CA GLU A 205 17.84 1.82 -11.50
C GLU A 205 17.27 0.50 -12.04
N PRO A 206 16.04 0.51 -12.58
CA PRO A 206 15.42 -0.74 -13.00
C PRO A 206 15.98 -1.21 -14.35
N LYS A 207 16.21 -2.52 -14.45
CA LYS A 207 16.55 -3.24 -15.66
C LYS A 207 15.40 -4.18 -15.99
N LEU A 208 14.92 -4.16 -17.22
CA LEU A 208 13.82 -5.04 -17.64
C LEU A 208 14.30 -6.48 -17.74
N ILE A 209 13.58 -7.36 -17.09
CA ILE A 209 13.83 -8.80 -17.09
C ILE A 209 12.61 -9.58 -17.54
N GLU A 210 12.84 -10.79 -18.04
CA GLU A 210 11.77 -11.75 -18.29
C GLU A 210 11.35 -12.43 -16.97
N GLY A 211 10.11 -12.89 -16.90
CA GLY A 211 9.57 -13.52 -15.71
C GLY A 211 8.67 -12.61 -14.90
N ASP A 212 8.27 -13.05 -13.70
CA ASP A 212 7.29 -12.36 -12.85
C ASP A 212 7.89 -11.95 -11.48
N ALA A 213 9.14 -12.31 -11.18
CA ALA A 213 9.83 -12.01 -9.94
C ALA A 213 10.79 -10.84 -10.10
N ILE A 214 10.96 -10.04 -9.04
CA ILE A 214 11.92 -8.94 -8.97
C ILE A 214 13.30 -9.52 -8.68
N GLU A 215 14.30 -9.16 -9.45
CA GLU A 215 15.68 -9.49 -9.14
C GLU A 215 16.32 -8.43 -8.24
N LEU A 216 16.95 -8.88 -7.17
CA LEU A 216 17.62 -8.03 -6.20
C LEU A 216 19.10 -8.45 -6.06
N HIS A 217 19.98 -7.44 -6.01
CA HIS A 217 21.39 -7.70 -5.77
C HIS A 217 21.60 -8.31 -4.37
N PRO A 218 22.34 -9.42 -4.22
CA PRO A 218 22.44 -10.15 -2.95
C PRO A 218 23.05 -9.32 -1.81
N LEU A 219 23.95 -8.39 -2.09
CA LEU A 219 24.55 -7.53 -1.06
C LEU A 219 23.58 -6.52 -0.44
N THR A 220 22.46 -6.23 -1.08
CA THR A 220 21.43 -5.33 -0.54
C THR A 220 20.46 -6.03 0.41
N CYS A 221 20.45 -7.35 0.46
CA CYS A 221 19.56 -8.14 1.31
C CYS A 221 19.71 -7.82 2.80
N ALA A 222 20.93 -7.57 3.27
CA ALA A 222 21.19 -7.24 4.66
C ALA A 222 20.49 -5.93 5.10
N ALA A 223 20.46 -4.92 4.23
CA ALA A 223 19.80 -3.65 4.50
C ALA A 223 18.27 -3.78 4.57
N PHE A 224 17.67 -4.63 3.74
CA PHE A 224 16.25 -4.94 3.75
C PHE A 224 15.86 -6.02 4.77
N ASN A 225 16.82 -6.71 5.37
CA ASN A 225 16.60 -7.94 6.11
C ASN A 225 15.75 -8.94 5.31
N ALA A 226 16.11 -9.09 4.01
CA ALA A 226 15.41 -9.92 3.05
C ALA A 226 16.15 -11.21 2.79
N ASP A 227 15.41 -12.28 2.56
CA ASP A 227 15.89 -13.57 2.07
C ASP A 227 15.07 -14.01 0.84
N PHE A 228 15.53 -15.03 0.15
CA PHE A 228 14.93 -15.51 -1.09
C PHE A 228 14.08 -16.77 -0.88
N ASP A 229 13.46 -16.89 0.28
CA ASP A 229 12.60 -18.03 0.65
C ASP A 229 11.11 -17.83 0.28
N GLY A 230 10.80 -16.79 -0.48
CA GLY A 230 9.44 -16.40 -0.86
C GLY A 230 9.06 -15.00 -0.40
N ASP A 231 10.01 -14.23 0.09
CA ASP A 231 9.82 -12.83 0.44
C ASP A 231 9.31 -12.01 -0.74
N GLN A 232 8.45 -11.04 -0.44
CA GLN A 232 7.90 -10.10 -1.40
C GLN A 232 8.38 -8.68 -1.10
N MET A 233 8.61 -7.92 -2.15
CA MET A 233 8.91 -6.49 -2.05
C MET A 233 7.93 -5.66 -2.85
N ALA A 234 7.66 -4.45 -2.35
CA ALA A 234 6.87 -3.45 -3.05
C ALA A 234 7.77 -2.57 -3.91
N VAL A 235 7.29 -2.24 -5.10
CA VAL A 235 7.91 -1.29 -6.03
C VAL A 235 7.06 -0.05 -6.09
N HIS A 236 7.69 1.13 -5.99
CA HIS A 236 7.03 2.43 -6.13
C HIS A 236 7.76 3.26 -7.17
N VAL A 237 6.99 3.96 -7.99
CA VAL A 237 7.53 4.85 -9.02
C VAL A 237 7.38 6.31 -8.56
N PRO A 238 8.48 7.05 -8.32
CA PRO A 238 8.41 8.48 -8.03
C PRO A 238 7.92 9.24 -9.25
N LEU A 239 6.91 10.11 -9.07
CA LEU A 239 6.22 10.76 -10.20
C LEU A 239 6.81 12.14 -10.54
N SER A 240 7.10 12.96 -9.53
CA SER A 240 7.64 14.31 -9.73
C SER A 240 9.15 14.30 -9.96
N LEU A 241 9.67 15.35 -10.60
CA LEU A 241 11.11 15.51 -10.80
C LEU A 241 11.85 15.64 -9.47
N GLU A 242 11.27 16.34 -8.51
CA GLU A 242 11.82 16.48 -7.17
C GLU A 242 11.95 15.12 -6.48
N ALA A 243 10.90 14.28 -6.54
CA ALA A 243 10.92 12.95 -5.97
C ALA A 243 11.95 12.03 -6.65
N GLN A 244 12.12 12.15 -7.97
CA GLN A 244 13.16 11.42 -8.71
C GLN A 244 14.58 11.87 -8.32
N LEU A 245 14.80 13.16 -8.12
CA LEU A 245 16.06 13.69 -7.65
C LEU A 245 16.37 13.23 -6.21
N GLU A 246 15.39 13.29 -5.32
CA GLU A 246 15.54 12.75 -3.96
C GLU A 246 15.87 11.24 -3.98
N ALA A 247 15.18 10.48 -4.83
CA ALA A 247 15.46 9.05 -5.00
C ALA A 247 16.91 8.81 -5.43
N ARG A 248 17.42 9.57 -6.40
CA ARG A 248 18.79 9.43 -6.92
C ARG A 248 19.85 9.90 -5.94
N ILE A 249 19.63 11.02 -5.26
CA ILE A 249 20.66 11.64 -4.42
C ILE A 249 20.69 11.02 -3.02
N LEU A 250 19.52 10.84 -2.41
CA LEU A 250 19.42 10.44 -1.00
C LEU A 250 19.17 8.94 -0.82
N MET A 251 18.41 8.32 -1.71
CA MET A 251 17.87 6.98 -1.50
C MET A 251 18.56 5.89 -2.34
N LEU A 252 19.42 6.24 -3.27
CA LEU A 252 20.11 5.25 -4.10
C LEU A 252 20.90 4.28 -3.22
N SER A 253 20.87 2.99 -3.52
CA SER A 253 21.54 1.93 -2.76
C SER A 253 23.05 2.18 -2.58
N THR A 254 23.70 2.70 -3.61
CA THR A 254 25.14 3.05 -3.58
C THR A 254 25.48 4.22 -2.65
N ASN A 255 24.51 5.09 -2.33
CA ASN A 255 24.70 6.21 -1.41
C ASN A 255 24.41 5.82 0.05
N ASN A 256 23.89 4.61 0.29
CA ASN A 256 23.47 4.10 1.60
C ASN A 256 24.25 2.85 2.01
N ILE A 257 25.56 2.90 1.90
CA ILE A 257 26.46 1.79 2.23
C ILE A 257 26.68 1.67 3.74
N LEU A 258 26.69 2.81 4.45
CA LEU A 258 26.96 2.87 5.88
C LEU A 258 25.69 2.81 6.72
N SER A 259 25.75 2.07 7.82
CA SER A 259 24.66 2.03 8.79
C SER A 259 24.52 3.37 9.52
N PRO A 260 23.30 3.92 9.59
CA PRO A 260 23.05 5.15 10.36
C PRO A 260 23.19 4.96 11.87
N SER A 261 23.18 3.71 12.38
CA SER A 261 23.24 3.41 13.82
C SER A 261 24.67 3.44 14.36
N ASN A 262 25.64 2.93 13.62
CA ASN A 262 27.03 2.75 14.09
C ASN A 262 28.11 3.16 13.09
N GLY A 263 27.73 3.64 11.90
CA GLY A 263 28.66 4.05 10.85
C GLY A 263 29.43 2.90 10.19
N LYS A 264 29.16 1.65 10.53
CA LYS A 264 29.79 0.49 9.88
C LYS A 264 29.13 0.18 8.55
N PRO A 265 29.85 -0.38 7.56
CA PRO A 265 29.25 -0.78 6.31
C PRO A 265 28.23 -1.92 6.54
N ILE A 266 27.05 -1.79 5.90
CA ILE A 266 26.01 -2.83 5.88
C ILE A 266 26.19 -3.75 4.68
N ILE A 267 26.69 -3.20 3.58
CA ILE A 267 26.95 -3.92 2.34
C ILE A 267 28.29 -4.64 2.50
N VAL A 268 28.23 -5.85 3.06
CA VAL A 268 29.38 -6.71 3.27
C VAL A 268 29.06 -8.14 2.83
N PRO A 269 30.01 -8.90 2.30
CA PRO A 269 29.81 -10.32 2.02
C PRO A 269 29.39 -11.07 3.29
N SER A 270 28.44 -11.99 3.16
CA SER A 270 27.96 -12.82 4.26
C SER A 270 27.67 -14.25 3.80
N GLN A 271 27.61 -15.20 4.74
CA GLN A 271 27.20 -16.58 4.49
C GLN A 271 27.93 -17.22 3.32
N ASP A 272 27.21 -17.63 2.27
CA ASP A 272 27.74 -18.34 1.12
C ASP A 272 28.77 -17.54 0.30
N MET A 273 28.64 -16.19 0.32
CA MET A 273 29.64 -15.33 -0.34
C MET A 273 31.01 -15.44 0.33
N ILE A 274 31.05 -15.49 1.67
CA ILE A 274 32.30 -15.66 2.43
C ILE A 274 32.89 -17.05 2.13
N LEU A 275 32.06 -18.08 2.11
CA LEU A 275 32.49 -19.43 1.77
C LEU A 275 33.06 -19.50 0.35
N GLY A 276 32.38 -18.85 -0.62
CA GLY A 276 32.86 -18.76 -1.99
C GLY A 276 34.20 -18.05 -2.13
N ILE A 277 34.36 -16.88 -1.44
CA ILE A 277 35.63 -16.14 -1.41
C ILE A 277 36.74 -16.97 -0.76
N TYR A 278 36.45 -17.68 0.33
CA TYR A 278 37.38 -18.59 0.96
C TYR A 278 37.82 -19.69 0.00
N TYR A 279 36.88 -20.34 -0.70
CA TYR A 279 37.21 -21.38 -1.69
C TYR A 279 38.07 -20.84 -2.84
N LEU A 280 37.76 -19.65 -3.36
CA LEU A 280 38.55 -19.01 -4.41
C LEU A 280 39.95 -18.59 -3.95
N SER A 281 40.15 -18.34 -2.67
CA SER A 281 41.44 -17.93 -2.09
C SER A 281 42.37 -19.11 -1.75
N GLN A 282 41.86 -20.36 -1.83
CA GLN A 282 42.69 -21.54 -1.60
C GLN A 282 43.58 -21.83 -2.81
N GLU A 283 44.83 -22.19 -2.53
CA GLU A 283 45.73 -22.68 -3.59
C GLU A 283 45.15 -23.98 -4.19
N PRO A 284 45.10 -24.07 -5.52
CA PRO A 284 44.70 -25.32 -6.16
C PRO A 284 45.68 -26.43 -5.85
N VAL A 285 45.21 -27.60 -5.49
CA VAL A 285 46.00 -28.80 -5.11
C VAL A 285 46.90 -29.31 -6.27
N THR A 286 46.77 -28.73 -7.45
CA THR A 286 47.59 -29.06 -8.61
C THR A 286 48.59 -27.95 -8.93
N ASP A 287 49.87 -28.27 -8.90
CA ASP A 287 51.05 -27.42 -9.12
C ASP A 287 51.09 -26.62 -10.44
N LYS A 288 49.99 -26.47 -11.18
CA LYS A 288 50.03 -25.94 -12.53
C LYS A 288 49.23 -24.68 -12.85
N LEU A 289 48.52 -24.11 -11.92
CA LEU A 289 47.72 -22.89 -12.17
C LEU A 289 47.98 -21.83 -11.11
N SER A 290 49.00 -21.04 -11.33
CA SER A 290 49.13 -19.75 -10.61
C SER A 290 48.13 -18.75 -11.22
N LEU A 291 47.39 -18.01 -10.40
CA LEU A 291 46.53 -16.89 -10.76
C LEU A 291 47.21 -15.84 -11.64
N ILE A 292 48.55 -15.82 -11.65
CA ILE A 292 49.38 -14.95 -12.52
C ILE A 292 49.27 -15.36 -14.00
N HIS A 293 48.80 -16.56 -14.29
CA HIS A 293 48.68 -17.08 -15.65
C HIS A 293 47.25 -17.07 -16.22
N ILE A 294 46.26 -16.54 -15.45
CA ILE A 294 44.92 -16.26 -15.88
C ILE A 294 44.78 -14.78 -16.19
#